data_dfe5b32a33dfc2d69dfc94036e3b9e4e
#
_entry.id   dfe5b32a33dfc2d69dfc94036e3b9e4e
#
_cell.length_a   1.000
_cell.length_b   1.000
_cell.length_c   1.000
_cell.angle_alpha   90.00
_cell.angle_beta   90.00
_cell.angle_gamma   90.00
#
_symmetry.space_group_name_H-M   'P 1'
#
loop_
_entity.id
_entity.type
_entity.pdbx_description
1 polymer ?
#
loop_
_entity_poly.entity_id
_entity_poly.type
_entity_poly.pdbx_seq_one_letter_code
_entity_poly.pdbx_strand_id
1 'polypeptide(L)'
;ALMSSPFLLVAVAYYCHSRDYALSVNESAQLRYWALAANAKGRYSRGSSETLLDQDLATIRQGGTVQDLIDRLRQQVGRLDITPDELEGRNQRSALFKTMFLAFRLAGAKDWRSNLAIALDHSGVQHRLQFHHIFPKAQLKDKFTSREADDIANLAFI
;
A
#
# COMPACT_ATOMS: atom_id res chain seq x y z
N ALA A 1 -6.81 4.94 6.72
CA ALA A 1 -5.98 5.41 5.58
C ALA A 1 -5.26 4.24 4.92
N LEU A 2 -5.29 4.17 3.58
CA LEU A 2 -4.62 3.10 2.81
C LEU A 2 -3.12 3.35 2.59
N MET A 3 -2.64 4.55 2.86
CA MET A 3 -1.24 4.91 2.68
C MET A 3 -0.40 4.56 3.91
N SER A 4 0.81 4.09 3.67
CA SER A 4 1.82 3.83 4.69
C SER A 4 2.44 5.12 5.25
N SER A 5 2.53 6.16 4.42
CA SER A 5 3.06 7.48 4.80
C SER A 5 2.43 8.58 3.94
N PRO A 6 2.12 9.76 4.51
CA PRO A 6 1.65 10.92 3.74
C PRO A 6 2.72 11.48 2.79
N PHE A 7 4.00 11.18 3.00
CA PHE A 7 5.10 11.62 2.12
C PHE A 7 4.98 11.07 0.69
N LEU A 8 4.26 9.97 0.50
CA LEU A 8 3.93 9.48 -0.84
C LEU A 8 3.15 10.52 -1.66
N LEU A 9 2.18 11.21 -1.03
CA LEU A 9 1.43 12.26 -1.71
C LEU A 9 2.31 13.47 -2.03
N VAL A 10 3.22 13.83 -1.13
CA VAL A 10 4.16 14.93 -1.35
C VAL A 10 5.03 14.66 -2.58
N ALA A 11 5.63 13.47 -2.66
CA ALA A 11 6.48 13.09 -3.78
C ALA A 11 5.70 13.05 -5.11
N VAL A 12 4.49 12.45 -5.12
CA VAL A 12 3.63 12.39 -6.31
C VAL A 12 3.20 13.79 -6.75
N ALA A 13 2.74 14.64 -5.82
CA ALA A 13 2.30 16.00 -6.11
C ALA A 13 3.45 16.85 -6.68
N TYR A 14 4.64 16.74 -6.07
CA TYR A 14 5.82 17.45 -6.53
C TYR A 14 6.28 16.99 -7.91
N TYR A 15 6.21 15.68 -8.20
CA TYR A 15 6.49 15.14 -9.52
C TYR A 15 5.52 15.72 -10.57
N CYS A 16 4.21 15.65 -10.30
CA CYS A 16 3.20 16.23 -11.20
C CYS A 16 3.42 17.73 -11.44
N HIS A 17 3.71 18.48 -10.35
CA HIS A 17 4.00 19.92 -10.45
C HIS A 17 5.25 20.18 -11.32
N SER A 18 6.33 19.42 -11.18
CA SER A 18 7.55 19.56 -11.95
C SER A 18 7.37 19.28 -13.46
N ARG A 19 6.23 18.74 -13.85
CA ARG A 19 5.81 18.45 -15.23
C ARG A 19 4.61 19.31 -15.67
N ASP A 20 4.34 20.41 -14.98
CA ASP A 20 3.19 21.29 -15.25
C ASP A 20 1.85 20.51 -15.32
N TYR A 21 1.74 19.41 -14.57
CA TYR A 21 0.61 18.48 -14.56
C TYR A 21 0.29 17.83 -15.92
N ALA A 22 1.22 17.89 -16.88
CA ALA A 22 1.09 17.36 -18.22
C ALA A 22 1.87 16.05 -18.38
N LEU A 23 1.40 15.00 -17.73
CA LEU A 23 2.01 13.67 -17.82
C LEU A 23 1.48 12.90 -19.04
N SER A 24 2.37 12.21 -19.75
CA SER A 24 1.96 11.23 -20.75
C SER A 24 1.23 10.04 -20.07
N VAL A 25 0.48 9.27 -20.85
CA VAL A 25 -0.21 8.05 -20.36
C VAL A 25 0.78 7.07 -19.74
N ASN A 26 1.93 6.87 -20.40
CA ASN A 26 2.97 5.96 -19.90
C ASN A 26 3.59 6.48 -18.59
N GLU A 27 3.91 7.76 -18.52
CA GLU A 27 4.48 8.39 -17.33
C GLU A 27 3.53 8.33 -16.14
N SER A 28 2.23 8.60 -16.37
CA SER A 28 1.18 8.44 -15.36
C SER A 28 1.08 6.99 -14.86
N ALA A 29 1.18 6.01 -15.76
CA ALA A 29 1.15 4.59 -15.39
C ALA A 29 2.37 4.21 -14.55
N GLN A 30 3.57 4.66 -14.93
CA GLN A 30 4.80 4.44 -14.18
C GLN A 30 4.75 5.12 -12.79
N LEU A 31 4.26 6.36 -12.71
CA LEU A 31 4.13 7.08 -11.44
C LEU A 31 3.15 6.37 -10.49
N ARG A 32 2.05 5.86 -11.01
CA ARG A 32 1.09 5.05 -10.26
C ARG A 32 1.75 3.76 -9.76
N TYR A 33 2.48 3.07 -10.62
CA TYR A 33 3.23 1.87 -10.25
C TYR A 33 4.23 2.16 -9.14
N TRP A 34 5.06 3.22 -9.30
CA TRP A 34 6.01 3.63 -8.27
C TRP A 34 5.31 3.93 -6.94
N ALA A 35 4.22 4.69 -6.95
CA ALA A 35 3.49 5.05 -5.73
C ALA A 35 2.93 3.82 -5.00
N LEU A 36 2.37 2.84 -5.74
CA LEU A 36 1.87 1.60 -5.17
C LEU A 36 3.00 0.72 -4.62
N ALA A 37 4.09 0.57 -5.37
CA ALA A 37 5.26 -0.18 -4.93
C ALA A 37 5.92 0.46 -3.71
N ALA A 38 6.11 1.78 -3.70
CA ALA A 38 6.64 2.54 -2.58
C ALA A 38 5.75 2.43 -1.33
N ASN A 39 4.42 2.44 -1.52
CA ASN A 39 3.47 2.20 -0.43
C ASN A 39 3.61 0.79 0.15
N ALA A 40 3.58 -0.23 -0.70
CA ALA A 40 3.67 -1.64 -0.30
C ALA A 40 4.99 -1.96 0.42
N LYS A 41 6.10 -1.44 -0.10
CA LYS A 41 7.44 -1.63 0.45
C LYS A 41 7.75 -0.69 1.63
N GLY A 42 6.86 0.24 1.96
CA GLY A 42 7.01 1.16 3.08
C GLY A 42 8.19 2.12 2.92
N ARG A 43 8.36 2.72 1.74
CA ARG A 43 9.52 3.58 1.41
C ARG A 43 9.82 4.61 2.49
N TYR A 44 8.81 5.33 2.97
CA TYR A 44 8.95 6.37 3.98
C TYR A 44 8.56 5.90 5.38
N SER A 45 8.53 4.61 5.64
CA SER A 45 8.22 4.01 6.94
C SER A 45 9.42 3.28 7.55
N ARG A 46 10.57 3.34 6.88
CA ARG A 46 11.82 2.67 7.29
C ARG A 46 12.95 3.69 7.29
N GLY A 47 13.74 3.69 8.35
CA GLY A 47 14.88 4.62 8.48
C GLY A 47 14.44 6.08 8.63
N SER A 48 15.26 7.00 8.14
CA SER A 48 14.92 8.42 8.10
C SER A 48 13.99 8.74 6.94
N SER A 49 12.69 8.79 7.21
CA SER A 49 11.65 9.06 6.20
C SER A 49 11.83 10.43 5.53
N GLU A 50 12.27 11.43 6.27
CA GLU A 50 12.53 12.78 5.75
C GLU A 50 13.71 12.79 4.78
N THR A 51 14.82 12.13 5.14
CA THR A 51 15.99 12.02 4.25
C THR A 51 15.62 11.31 2.95
N LEU A 52 14.80 10.26 3.01
CA LEU A 52 14.34 9.54 1.82
C LEU A 52 13.44 10.42 0.94
N LEU A 53 12.56 11.22 1.56
CA LEU A 53 11.75 12.18 0.84
C LEU A 53 12.62 13.24 0.17
N ASP A 54 13.56 13.86 0.90
CA ASP A 54 14.47 14.86 0.35
C ASP A 54 15.25 14.33 -0.84
N GLN A 55 15.71 13.09 -0.77
CA GLN A 55 16.40 12.44 -1.89
C GLN A 55 15.50 12.29 -3.11
N ASP A 56 14.24 11.88 -2.93
CA ASP A 56 13.29 11.74 -4.06
C ASP A 56 12.94 13.10 -4.64
N LEU A 57 12.68 14.12 -3.80
CA LEU A 57 12.43 15.49 -4.25
C LEU A 57 13.65 16.09 -4.97
N ALA A 58 14.87 15.80 -4.50
CA ALA A 58 16.09 16.23 -5.18
C ALA A 58 16.23 15.59 -6.58
N THR A 59 15.92 14.28 -6.69
CA THR A 59 15.88 13.58 -7.98
C THR A 59 14.91 14.25 -8.95
N ILE A 60 13.69 14.54 -8.51
CA ILE A 60 12.66 15.19 -9.32
C ILE A 60 13.12 16.60 -9.73
N ARG A 61 13.64 17.39 -8.78
CA ARG A 61 14.13 18.77 -9.03
C ARG A 61 15.25 18.82 -10.05
N GLN A 62 16.09 17.79 -10.12
CA GLN A 62 17.18 17.67 -11.08
C GLN A 62 16.71 17.17 -12.47
N GLY A 63 15.40 17.08 -12.69
CA GLY A 63 14.82 16.60 -13.95
C GLY A 63 14.70 15.07 -14.07
N GLY A 64 14.92 14.35 -12.98
CA GLY A 64 14.80 12.88 -12.95
C GLY A 64 13.43 12.39 -13.35
N THR A 65 13.39 11.20 -13.92
CA THR A 65 12.20 10.53 -14.42
C THR A 65 11.54 9.67 -13.33
N VAL A 66 10.34 9.13 -13.61
CA VAL A 66 9.74 8.12 -12.72
C VAL A 66 10.61 6.87 -12.62
N GLN A 67 11.34 6.52 -13.70
CA GLN A 67 12.27 5.38 -13.67
C GLN A 67 13.38 5.58 -12.63
N ASP A 68 13.90 6.81 -12.50
CA ASP A 68 14.91 7.11 -11.49
C ASP A 68 14.36 6.93 -10.06
N LEU A 69 13.09 7.30 -9.83
CA LEU A 69 12.41 7.04 -8.54
C LEU A 69 12.22 5.53 -8.28
N ILE A 70 11.89 4.76 -9.32
CA ILE A 70 11.77 3.29 -9.25
C ILE A 70 13.12 2.67 -8.90
N ASP A 71 14.20 3.12 -9.52
CA ASP A 71 15.54 2.58 -9.29
C ASP A 71 16.05 2.92 -7.90
N ARG A 72 15.75 4.12 -7.39
CA ARG A 72 16.01 4.47 -5.98
C ARG A 72 15.25 3.58 -5.01
N LEU A 73 13.99 3.29 -5.30
CA LEU A 73 13.20 2.36 -4.49
C LEU A 73 13.83 0.96 -4.50
N ARG A 74 14.26 0.47 -5.67
CA ARG A 74 14.99 -0.82 -5.78
C ARG A 74 16.29 -0.83 -4.98
N GLN A 75 17.06 0.25 -5.02
CA GLN A 75 18.28 0.37 -4.22
C GLN A 75 18.01 0.24 -2.72
N GLN A 76 16.88 0.75 -2.25
CA GLN A 76 16.50 0.70 -0.83
C GLN A 76 15.98 -0.69 -0.40
N VAL A 77 15.15 -1.33 -1.23
CA VAL A 77 14.36 -2.51 -0.83
C VAL A 77 14.73 -3.80 -1.57
N GLY A 78 15.58 -3.70 -2.60
CA GLY A 78 15.95 -4.81 -3.48
C GLY A 78 14.85 -5.09 -4.49
N ARG A 79 13.99 -6.07 -4.22
CA ARG A 79 12.90 -6.49 -5.10
C ARG A 79 11.63 -5.64 -4.87
N LEU A 80 10.93 -5.32 -5.95
CA LEU A 80 9.64 -4.59 -5.89
C LEU A 80 8.44 -5.54 -5.90
N ASP A 81 8.56 -6.74 -6.45
CA ASP A 81 7.56 -7.78 -6.33
C ASP A 81 7.39 -8.22 -4.86
N ILE A 82 6.18 -8.59 -4.51
CA ILE A 82 5.83 -9.06 -3.16
C ILE A 82 5.88 -10.59 -3.18
N THR A 83 6.66 -11.15 -2.26
CA THR A 83 6.76 -12.61 -2.09
C THR A 83 5.89 -13.07 -0.93
N PRO A 84 5.46 -14.36 -0.89
CA PRO A 84 4.70 -14.91 0.23
C PRO A 84 5.38 -14.68 1.59
N ASP A 85 6.70 -14.83 1.67
CA ASP A 85 7.47 -14.64 2.90
C ASP A 85 7.37 -13.22 3.46
N GLU A 86 7.17 -12.20 2.58
CA GLU A 86 6.98 -10.82 3.02
C GLU A 86 5.59 -10.59 3.65
N LEU A 87 4.64 -11.47 3.40
CA LEU A 87 3.29 -11.40 3.97
C LEU A 87 3.22 -12.06 5.35
N GLU A 88 4.08 -13.03 5.61
CA GLU A 88 4.11 -13.79 6.85
C GLU A 88 4.34 -12.88 8.07
N GLY A 89 3.56 -13.07 9.12
CA GLY A 89 3.62 -12.29 10.36
C GLY A 89 3.18 -10.82 10.21
N ARG A 90 2.59 -10.44 9.08
CA ARG A 90 2.01 -9.10 8.87
C ARG A 90 0.58 -9.05 9.41
N ASN A 91 0.14 -7.87 9.77
CA ASN A 91 -1.20 -7.62 10.27
C ASN A 91 -1.86 -6.42 9.54
N GLN A 92 -3.08 -6.07 9.91
CA GLN A 92 -3.86 -4.98 9.33
C GLN A 92 -3.18 -3.60 9.32
N ARG A 93 -2.12 -3.39 10.13
CA ARG A 93 -1.38 -2.12 10.16
C ARG A 93 -0.32 -2.05 9.07
N SER A 94 0.04 -3.19 8.48
CA SER A 94 1.10 -3.24 7.47
C SER A 94 0.67 -2.51 6.18
N ALA A 95 1.64 -1.93 5.49
CA ALA A 95 1.44 -1.34 4.16
C ALA A 95 0.99 -2.39 3.14
N LEU A 96 1.46 -3.63 3.29
CA LEU A 96 1.08 -4.75 2.42
C LEU A 96 -0.41 -5.08 2.53
N PHE A 97 -0.98 -5.13 3.74
CA PHE A 97 -2.42 -5.36 3.92
C PHE A 97 -3.26 -4.27 3.23
N LYS A 98 -2.84 -3.02 3.34
CA LYS A 98 -3.50 -1.90 2.66
C LYS A 98 -3.40 -2.00 1.13
N THR A 99 -2.27 -2.48 0.63
CA THR A 99 -2.07 -2.72 -0.81
C THR A 99 -2.89 -3.91 -1.31
N MET A 100 -3.05 -4.97 -0.50
CA MET A 100 -3.94 -6.10 -0.80
C MET A 100 -5.39 -5.64 -1.00
N PHE A 101 -5.89 -4.71 -0.18
CA PHE A 101 -7.22 -4.15 -0.39
C PHE A 101 -7.37 -3.54 -1.79
N LEU A 102 -6.39 -2.76 -2.24
CA LEU A 102 -6.39 -2.16 -3.58
C LEU A 102 -6.36 -3.23 -4.67
N ALA A 103 -5.57 -4.29 -4.48
CA ALA A 103 -5.51 -5.41 -5.43
C ALA A 103 -6.83 -6.16 -5.49
N PHE A 104 -7.46 -6.46 -4.37
CA PHE A 104 -8.76 -7.15 -4.32
C PHE A 104 -9.88 -6.29 -4.92
N ARG A 105 -9.90 -4.99 -4.64
CA ARG A 105 -10.84 -4.06 -5.27
C ARG A 105 -10.67 -4.04 -6.80
N LEU A 106 -9.44 -3.97 -7.28
CA LEU A 106 -9.15 -3.99 -8.72
C LEU A 106 -9.57 -5.32 -9.37
N ALA A 107 -9.44 -6.42 -8.65
CA ALA A 107 -9.91 -7.75 -9.09
C ALA A 107 -11.43 -7.93 -8.98
N GLY A 108 -12.18 -6.91 -8.53
CA GLY A 108 -13.63 -6.97 -8.40
C GLY A 108 -14.11 -7.81 -7.21
N ALA A 109 -13.30 -7.96 -6.17
CA ALA A 109 -13.69 -8.70 -4.97
C ALA A 109 -14.94 -8.12 -4.32
N LYS A 110 -15.75 -9.01 -3.77
CA LYS A 110 -17.03 -8.69 -3.14
C LYS A 110 -17.06 -9.19 -1.70
N ASP A 111 -17.84 -8.51 -0.88
CA ASP A 111 -18.19 -8.98 0.44
C ASP A 111 -18.96 -10.30 0.39
N TRP A 112 -18.58 -11.26 1.21
CA TRP A 112 -19.14 -12.62 1.17
C TRP A 112 -20.61 -12.69 1.56
N ARG A 113 -21.07 -11.75 2.38
CA ARG A 113 -22.44 -11.76 2.91
C ARG A 113 -23.39 -10.92 2.07
N SER A 114 -22.98 -9.71 1.73
CA SER A 114 -23.82 -8.76 1.00
C SER A 114 -23.68 -8.85 -0.52
N ASN A 115 -22.63 -9.50 -1.02
CA ASN A 115 -22.23 -9.52 -2.43
C ASN A 115 -21.96 -8.13 -3.03
N LEU A 116 -21.80 -7.11 -2.18
CA LEU A 116 -21.41 -5.76 -2.59
C LEU A 116 -19.93 -5.72 -2.90
N ALA A 117 -19.53 -4.89 -3.87
CA ALA A 117 -18.12 -4.66 -4.15
C ALA A 117 -17.43 -4.05 -2.93
N ILE A 118 -16.24 -4.53 -2.57
CA ILE A 118 -15.45 -3.89 -1.52
C ILE A 118 -14.99 -2.52 -1.98
N ALA A 119 -15.38 -1.46 -1.27
CA ALA A 119 -15.09 -0.07 -1.63
C ALA A 119 -14.93 0.80 -0.37
N LEU A 120 -14.32 1.98 -0.54
CA LEU A 120 -14.16 2.96 0.53
C LEU A 120 -15.23 4.05 0.52
N ASP A 121 -15.99 4.13 -0.54
CA ASP A 121 -16.95 5.17 -0.89
C ASP A 121 -18.40 4.83 -0.54
N HIS A 122 -18.63 3.71 0.12
CA HIS A 122 -19.95 3.39 0.65
C HIS A 122 -20.35 4.38 1.75
N SER A 123 -21.50 5.00 1.59
CA SER A 123 -22.07 5.91 2.59
C SER A 123 -22.86 5.14 3.67
N GLY A 124 -22.70 5.58 4.93
CA GLY A 124 -23.40 5.00 6.07
C GLY A 124 -22.54 4.12 6.97
N VAL A 125 -22.95 3.99 8.24
CA VAL A 125 -22.19 3.25 9.26
C VAL A 125 -22.16 1.74 8.96
N GLN A 126 -23.21 1.23 8.34
CA GLN A 126 -23.36 -0.21 8.01
C GLN A 126 -22.53 -0.65 6.81
N HIS A 127 -22.01 0.31 6.03
CA HIS A 127 -21.27 0.03 4.79
C HIS A 127 -19.78 0.39 4.89
N ARG A 128 -19.28 0.64 6.12
CA ARG A 128 -17.86 0.87 6.30
C ARG A 128 -17.09 -0.43 6.10
N LEU A 129 -16.06 -0.37 5.26
CA LEU A 129 -15.10 -1.45 5.13
C LEU A 129 -14.61 -1.88 6.52
N GLN A 130 -14.85 -3.15 6.83
CA GLN A 130 -14.40 -3.78 8.07
C GLN A 130 -13.36 -4.85 7.77
N PHE A 131 -12.50 -5.08 8.77
CA PHE A 131 -11.52 -6.15 8.72
C PHE A 131 -11.94 -7.18 9.75
N HIS A 132 -12.28 -8.37 9.27
CA HIS A 132 -12.72 -9.44 10.15
C HIS A 132 -11.73 -10.60 10.13
N HIS A 133 -11.60 -11.25 11.28
CA HIS A 133 -10.86 -12.49 11.37
C HIS A 133 -11.67 -13.61 10.73
N ILE A 134 -11.09 -14.35 9.80
CA ILE A 134 -11.69 -15.54 9.18
C ILE A 134 -11.96 -16.57 10.27
N PHE A 135 -10.96 -16.82 11.13
CA PHE A 135 -11.10 -17.61 12.35
C PHE A 135 -11.08 -16.69 13.58
N PRO A 136 -12.16 -16.67 14.40
CA PRO A 136 -12.23 -15.81 15.57
C PRO A 136 -11.05 -16.03 16.52
N LYS A 137 -10.45 -14.95 17.03
CA LYS A 137 -9.33 -15.01 17.98
C LYS A 137 -9.61 -15.90 19.18
N ALA A 138 -10.86 -15.90 19.67
CA ALA A 138 -11.23 -16.73 20.81
C ALA A 138 -11.06 -18.24 20.55
N GLN A 139 -11.16 -18.68 19.31
CA GLN A 139 -10.96 -20.07 18.92
C GLN A 139 -9.47 -20.42 18.71
N LEU A 140 -8.65 -19.41 18.48
CA LEU A 140 -7.21 -19.59 18.18
C LEU A 140 -6.32 -19.46 19.43
N LYS A 141 -6.81 -18.84 20.51
CA LYS A 141 -6.04 -18.43 21.69
C LYS A 141 -5.24 -19.57 22.36
N ASP A 142 -5.73 -20.81 22.28
CA ASP A 142 -5.11 -21.95 22.95
C ASP A 142 -4.04 -22.63 22.09
N LYS A 143 -3.97 -22.29 20.78
CA LYS A 143 -3.05 -22.92 19.82
C LYS A 143 -2.10 -21.93 19.15
N PHE A 144 -2.46 -20.65 19.12
CA PHE A 144 -1.73 -19.60 18.41
C PHE A 144 -1.53 -18.38 19.29
N THR A 145 -0.43 -17.68 19.09
CA THR A 145 -0.19 -16.38 19.73
C THR A 145 -1.14 -15.33 19.18
N SER A 146 -1.33 -14.22 19.91
CA SER A 146 -2.13 -13.08 19.40
C SER A 146 -1.59 -12.52 18.09
N ARG A 147 -0.26 -12.59 17.87
CA ARG A 147 0.38 -12.14 16.64
C ARG A 147 0.00 -13.03 15.45
N GLU A 148 0.02 -14.34 15.61
CA GLU A 148 -0.39 -15.30 14.58
C GLU A 148 -1.88 -15.20 14.28
N ALA A 149 -2.72 -15.02 15.32
CA ALA A 149 -4.15 -14.81 15.13
C ALA A 149 -4.47 -13.49 14.36
N ASP A 150 -3.61 -12.49 14.44
CA ASP A 150 -3.72 -11.20 13.73
C ASP A 150 -2.99 -11.18 12.39
N ASP A 151 -2.45 -12.32 11.94
CA ASP A 151 -1.80 -12.41 10.63
C ASP A 151 -2.78 -12.09 9.50
N ILE A 152 -2.28 -11.46 8.43
CA ILE A 152 -3.11 -11.10 7.27
C ILE A 152 -3.76 -12.30 6.60
N ALA A 153 -3.17 -13.49 6.73
CA ALA A 153 -3.77 -14.74 6.26
C ALA A 153 -5.08 -15.10 6.97
N ASN A 154 -5.30 -14.55 8.18
CA ASN A 154 -6.54 -14.72 8.94
C ASN A 154 -7.49 -13.50 8.84
N LEU A 155 -7.23 -12.56 7.94
CA LEU A 155 -8.02 -11.33 7.80
C LEU A 155 -8.76 -11.30 6.46
N ALA A 156 -10.02 -10.90 6.50
CA ALA A 156 -10.84 -10.65 5.32
C ALA A 156 -11.34 -9.21 5.30
N PHE A 157 -11.53 -8.67 4.10
CA PHE A 157 -12.25 -7.41 3.87
C PHE A 157 -13.74 -7.73 3.69
N ILE A 158 -14.59 -7.13 4.51
CA ILE A 158 -16.04 -7.24 4.44
C ILE A 158 -16.72 -5.89 4.62
#